data_8c61a6a0ae7a2cd40c766e5493d78ca0
#
_entry.id   8c61a6a0ae7a2cd40c766e5493d78ca0
#
_cell.length_a   1.000
_cell.length_b   1.000
_cell.length_c   1.000
_cell.angle_alpha   90.00
_cell.angle_beta   90.00
_cell.angle_gamma   90.00
#
_symmetry.space_group_name_H-M   'P 1'
#
loop_
_entity.id
_entity.type
_entity.pdbx_description
1 polymer ?
#
loop_
_entity_poly.entity_id
_entity_poly.type
_entity_poly.pdbx_seq_one_letter_code
_entity_poly.pdbx_strand_id
1 'polypeptide(L)' 'MTDVHRNYLRDLGFLFKEEALKAKVEAKAAAGSDGADFAAGRAMAWYEVMATMQNQARTFHLPLVDMALDGIEPDRDLV' A
#
# COMPACT_ATOMS: atom_id res chain seq x y z
N MET A 1 9.07 -20.31 -6.84
CA MET A 1 8.09 -20.03 -5.77
C MET A 1 6.91 -20.95 -5.96
N THR A 2 6.43 -21.59 -4.87
CA THR A 2 5.27 -22.47 -4.94
C THR A 2 3.99 -21.66 -5.14
N ASP A 3 2.93 -22.34 -5.63
CA ASP A 3 1.64 -21.67 -5.83
C ASP A 3 1.07 -21.10 -4.51
N VAL A 4 1.29 -21.80 -3.39
CA VAL A 4 0.83 -21.33 -2.08
C VAL A 4 1.52 -20.03 -1.69
N HIS A 5 2.83 -19.95 -1.86
CA HIS A 5 3.58 -18.74 -1.54
C HIS A 5 3.18 -17.59 -2.45
N ARG A 6 2.99 -17.88 -3.74
CA ARG A 6 2.57 -16.86 -4.70
C ARG A 6 1.19 -16.33 -4.36
N ASN A 7 0.25 -17.21 -4.04
CA ASN A 7 -1.11 -16.83 -3.69
C ASN A 7 -1.14 -16.00 -2.40
N TYR A 8 -0.34 -16.39 -1.40
CA TYR A 8 -0.21 -15.63 -0.15
C TYR A 8 0.26 -14.20 -0.42
N LEU A 9 1.33 -14.06 -1.20
CA LEU A 9 1.90 -12.75 -1.49
C LEU A 9 0.94 -11.88 -2.30
N ARG A 10 0.22 -12.49 -3.23
CA ARG A 10 -0.77 -11.76 -4.02
C ARG A 10 -1.92 -11.26 -3.17
N ASP A 11 -2.47 -12.12 -2.33
CA ASP A 11 -3.57 -11.75 -1.45
C ASP A 11 -3.13 -10.67 -0.46
N LEU A 12 -1.93 -10.82 0.10
CA LEU A 12 -1.40 -9.84 1.04
C LEU A 12 -1.22 -8.48 0.38
N GLY A 13 -0.65 -8.46 -0.83
CA GLY A 13 -0.49 -7.22 -1.59
C GLY A 13 -1.82 -6.55 -1.89
N PHE A 14 -2.81 -7.33 -2.29
CA PHE A 14 -4.15 -6.82 -2.55
C PHE A 14 -4.77 -6.19 -1.28
N LEU A 15 -4.71 -6.90 -0.16
CA LEU A 15 -5.29 -6.43 1.09
C LEU A 15 -4.57 -5.17 1.59
N PHE A 16 -3.25 -5.13 1.47
CA PHE A 16 -2.48 -3.95 1.87
C PHE A 16 -2.79 -2.76 0.97
N LYS A 17 -2.97 -2.99 -0.32
CA LYS A 17 -3.35 -1.92 -1.24
C LYS A 17 -4.71 -1.33 -0.85
N GLU A 18 -5.68 -2.17 -0.52
CA GLU A 18 -6.99 -1.69 -0.05
C GLU A 18 -6.84 -0.86 1.23
N GLU A 19 -6.06 -1.33 2.19
CA GLU A 19 -5.85 -0.60 3.45
C GLU A 19 -5.16 0.74 3.23
N ALA A 20 -4.19 0.78 2.31
CA ALA A 20 -3.48 2.01 1.99
C ALA A 20 -4.42 3.05 1.39
N LEU A 21 -5.25 2.65 0.44
CA LEU A 21 -6.22 3.55 -0.19
C LEU A 21 -7.28 4.02 0.80
N LYS A 22 -7.74 3.13 1.68
CA LYS A 22 -8.67 3.46 2.74
C LYS A 22 -8.08 4.48 3.72
N ALA A 23 -6.82 4.28 4.12
CA ALA A 23 -6.14 5.20 5.02
C ALA A 23 -6.00 6.60 4.40
N LYS A 24 -5.74 6.66 3.09
CA LYS A 24 -5.69 7.93 2.37
C LYS A 24 -7.02 8.65 2.41
N VAL A 25 -8.12 7.94 2.15
CA VAL A 25 -9.46 8.52 2.19
C VAL A 25 -9.79 9.02 3.59
N GLU A 26 -9.47 8.24 4.62
CA GLU A 26 -9.70 8.61 6.02
C GLU A 26 -8.90 9.86 6.40
N ALA A 27 -7.66 9.97 5.94
CA ALA A 27 -6.83 11.14 6.22
C ALA A 27 -7.43 12.41 5.60
N LYS A 28 -7.93 12.30 4.38
CA LYS A 28 -8.60 13.41 3.73
C LYS A 28 -9.86 13.83 4.48
N ALA A 29 -10.66 12.87 4.89
CA ALA A 29 -11.91 13.12 5.60
C ALA A 29 -11.66 13.71 6.99
N ALA A 30 -10.56 13.36 7.64
CA ALA A 30 -10.22 13.82 8.98
C ALA A 30 -9.52 15.18 9.00
N ALA A 31 -9.14 15.73 7.84
CA ALA A 31 -8.42 16.99 7.76
C ALA A 31 -9.20 18.10 8.48
N GLY A 32 -8.51 18.83 9.38
CA GLY A 32 -9.12 19.89 10.16
C GLY A 32 -9.88 19.43 11.40
N SER A 33 -9.92 18.12 11.66
CA SER A 33 -10.56 17.57 12.86
C SER A 33 -9.53 17.17 13.91
N ASP A 34 -10.01 16.77 15.10
CA ASP A 34 -9.13 16.32 16.19
C ASP A 34 -8.34 15.05 15.85
N GLY A 35 -8.85 14.23 14.94
CA GLY A 35 -8.19 13.01 14.54
C GLY A 35 -7.25 13.15 13.35
N ALA A 36 -7.01 14.38 12.87
CA ALA A 36 -6.29 14.63 11.63
C ALA A 36 -4.84 14.09 11.68
N ASP A 37 -4.12 14.33 12.78
CA ASP A 37 -2.73 13.93 12.92
C ASP A 37 -2.57 12.41 12.93
N PHE A 38 -3.44 11.72 13.66
CA PHE A 38 -3.43 10.26 13.69
C PHE A 38 -3.71 9.68 12.30
N ALA A 39 -4.74 10.19 11.63
CA ALA A 39 -5.12 9.70 10.32
C ALA A 39 -4.02 9.97 9.27
N ALA A 40 -3.39 11.14 9.34
CA ALA A 40 -2.28 11.48 8.44
C ALA A 40 -1.06 10.56 8.68
N GLY A 41 -0.74 10.28 9.94
CA GLY A 41 0.35 9.38 10.27
C GLY A 41 0.08 7.95 9.79
N ARG A 42 -1.15 7.49 9.94
CA ARG A 42 -1.56 6.17 9.45
C ARG A 42 -1.44 6.08 7.93
N ALA A 43 -1.87 7.12 7.23
CA ALA A 43 -1.76 7.17 5.78
C ALA A 43 -0.28 7.19 5.33
N MET A 44 0.57 7.93 6.03
CA MET A 44 2.00 7.95 5.74
C MET A 44 2.64 6.58 5.94
N ALA A 45 2.26 5.87 7.00
CA ALA A 45 2.78 4.53 7.25
C ALA A 45 2.41 3.57 6.11
N TRP A 46 1.17 3.63 5.63
CA TRP A 46 0.75 2.80 4.50
C TRP A 46 1.45 3.19 3.20
N TYR A 47 1.70 4.48 3.00
CA TYR A 47 2.53 4.93 1.88
C TYR A 47 3.90 4.25 1.92
N GLU A 48 4.55 4.27 3.09
CA GLU A 48 5.88 3.68 3.25
C GLU A 48 5.85 2.17 3.03
N VAL A 49 4.83 1.49 3.52
CA VAL A 49 4.67 0.04 3.31
C VAL A 49 4.58 -0.27 1.82
N MET A 50 3.70 0.42 1.10
CA MET A 50 3.48 0.15 -0.32
C MET A 50 4.73 0.48 -1.15
N ALA A 51 5.38 1.60 -0.87
CA ALA A 51 6.60 1.98 -1.56
C ALA A 51 7.71 0.96 -1.32
N THR A 52 7.85 0.49 -0.08
CA THR A 52 8.86 -0.52 0.27
C THR A 52 8.59 -1.84 -0.45
N MET A 53 7.36 -2.29 -0.48
CA MET A 53 7.00 -3.53 -1.17
C MET A 53 7.31 -3.45 -2.66
N GLN A 54 6.97 -2.33 -3.30
CA GLN A 54 7.26 -2.15 -4.72
C GLN A 54 8.76 -2.09 -4.99
N ASN A 55 9.52 -1.38 -4.15
CA ASN A 55 10.97 -1.28 -4.32
C ASN A 55 11.64 -2.63 -4.14
N GLN A 56 11.21 -3.43 -3.18
CA GLN A 56 11.73 -4.78 -2.98
C GLN A 56 11.40 -5.70 -4.15
N ALA A 57 10.18 -5.60 -4.68
CA ALA A 57 9.80 -6.37 -5.86
C ALA A 57 10.72 -6.06 -7.03
N ARG A 58 11.00 -4.77 -7.26
CA ARG A 58 11.90 -4.36 -8.35
C ARG A 58 13.33 -4.85 -8.11
N THR A 59 13.79 -4.79 -6.86
CA THR A 59 15.13 -5.27 -6.51
C THR A 59 15.32 -6.75 -6.84
N PHE A 60 14.29 -7.55 -6.61
CA PHE A 60 14.32 -8.98 -6.90
C PHE A 60 13.81 -9.31 -8.31
N HIS A 61 13.56 -8.30 -9.13
CA HIS A 61 13.03 -8.47 -10.49
C HIS A 61 11.73 -9.24 -10.54
N LEU A 62 10.87 -9.04 -9.53
CA LEU A 62 9.55 -9.64 -9.47
C LEU A 62 8.53 -8.70 -10.11
N PRO A 63 7.70 -9.19 -11.03
CA PRO A 63 6.64 -8.35 -11.59
C PRO A 63 5.66 -7.91 -10.50
N LEU A 64 5.30 -6.63 -10.49
CA LEU A 64 4.38 -6.10 -9.47
C LEU A 64 3.03 -6.82 -9.51
N VAL A 65 2.58 -7.20 -10.70
CA VAL A 65 1.28 -7.89 -10.87
C VAL A 65 1.22 -9.22 -10.11
N ASP A 66 2.35 -9.89 -9.93
CA ASP A 66 2.39 -11.18 -9.22
C ASP A 66 2.01 -11.04 -7.75
N MET A 67 2.14 -9.83 -7.20
CA MET A 67 1.84 -9.53 -5.80
C MET A 67 0.72 -8.51 -5.67
N ALA A 68 -0.05 -8.31 -6.74
CA ALA A 68 -1.14 -7.33 -6.80
C ALA A 68 -0.71 -5.91 -6.43
N LEU A 69 0.54 -5.55 -6.70
CA LEU A 69 1.10 -4.22 -6.41
C LEU A 69 1.08 -3.31 -7.62
N ASP A 70 0.51 -3.76 -8.73
CA ASP A 70 0.33 -2.97 -9.93
C ASP A 70 -0.89 -2.05 -9.77
N GLY A 71 -0.99 -1.06 -10.63
CA GLY A 71 -2.14 -0.17 -10.63
C GLY A 71 -2.17 0.85 -9.50
N ILE A 72 -1.14 0.90 -8.68
CA ILE A 72 -1.02 1.90 -7.62
C ILE A 72 0.38 2.53 -7.68
N GLU A 73 0.43 3.84 -7.62
CA GLU A 73 1.68 4.58 -7.49
C GLU A 73 1.63 5.36 -6.19
N PRO A 74 2.45 4.97 -5.18
CA PRO A 74 2.38 5.60 -3.87
C PRO A 74 2.55 7.12 -3.92
N ASP A 75 3.45 7.63 -4.74
CA ASP A 75 3.70 9.07 -4.82
C ASP A 75 2.54 9.84 -5.44
N ARG A 76 1.70 9.19 -6.24
CA ARG A 76 0.53 9.80 -6.85
C ARG A 76 -0.73 9.53 -6.04
N ASP A 77 -0.89 8.29 -5.56
CA ASP A 77 -2.18 7.82 -5.06
C ASP A 77 -2.30 7.88 -3.54
N LEU A 78 -1.16 7.94 -2.82
CA LEU A 78 -1.14 7.83 -1.36
C LEU A 78 -0.61 9.08 -0.64
N VAL A 79 -0.37 10.15 -1.38
CA VAL A 79 0.07 11.43 -0.79
C VAL A 79 -0.90 12.56 -1.06
#